data_2b0b7d716af5614b6cf7a657f74e8e8a
#
_entry.id   2b0b7d716af5614b6cf7a657f74e8e8a
#
_cell.length_a   1.000
_cell.length_b   1.000
_cell.length_c   1.000
_cell.angle_alpha   90.00
_cell.angle_beta   90.00
_cell.angle_gamma   90.00
#
_symmetry.space_group_name_H-M   'P 1'
#
loop_
_entity.id
_entity.type
_entity.pdbx_description
1 polymer ?
#
loop_
_entity_poly.entity_id
_entity_poly.type
_entity_poly.pdbx_seq_one_letter_code
_entity_poly.pdbx_strand_id
1 'polypeptide(L)'
;ADDRLETMERYYTAGYIRDIDYCFEMLSEYKKADALTAEQKNRQTEILTNLAANGWYIGGLPEVKENASAMAEVIENAASYQNSFDYAALLAKMRVGVTNGSSIADSVGTGITYQFVSRAIEKALENPEDFVWNYIAVMLYNNQEQHSLNLVSDYSDDKRILTVAENFEKQFEKQLGKDITEEEQLGIKKLVMQTCLRALALDKCADYGLEALKEFDTPFIRENTMYALLKIGRYEECLKLAKEAQRGTDPAPLYYAAAATLEGEDFDASVEYVLELAKQVKTGEYSQKADELLHSYLSLLVVDTESTNAKYSRLSKEQINKLNSDEFLKNYLEAYVNACYPSYGGHSIYDSAYTEAMEMALAAADRVISERGDLCYPYYLRGVTLMQQEKFEEAIEAYKKAIDNKSDDPMIWYALYAAYEETEEWEKAYTAAEIAIGLSPWFNYYSDYEGIGIHPYSYREGAKVMIEKQHEASQKGGNE
;
A
#
# COMPACT_ATOMS: atom_id res chain seq x y z
N ALA A 1 -32.01 13.94 -31.77
CA ALA A 1 -31.09 13.05 -31.00
C ALA A 1 -29.70 13.08 -31.62
N ASP A 2 -29.59 12.94 -32.94
CA ASP A 2 -28.29 12.87 -33.64
C ASP A 2 -27.42 14.15 -33.45
N ASP A 3 -28.05 15.32 -33.43
CA ASP A 3 -27.37 16.61 -33.30
C ASP A 3 -26.73 16.82 -31.90
N ARG A 4 -27.37 16.29 -30.87
CA ARG A 4 -26.81 16.40 -29.49
C ARG A 4 -25.61 15.48 -29.30
N LEU A 5 -25.70 14.23 -29.71
CA LEU A 5 -24.60 13.27 -29.60
C LEU A 5 -23.39 13.74 -30.42
N GLU A 6 -23.57 14.17 -31.65
CA GLU A 6 -22.50 14.70 -32.49
C GLU A 6 -21.83 15.93 -31.87
N THR A 7 -22.59 16.81 -31.25
CA THR A 7 -22.07 17.97 -30.53
C THR A 7 -21.25 17.54 -29.32
N MET A 8 -21.74 16.59 -28.53
CA MET A 8 -21.01 16.07 -27.36
C MET A 8 -19.70 15.38 -27.76
N GLU A 9 -19.72 14.57 -28.81
CA GLU A 9 -18.51 13.92 -29.33
C GLU A 9 -17.47 14.91 -29.79
N ARG A 10 -17.86 15.98 -30.45
CA ARG A 10 -16.95 17.03 -30.89
C ARG A 10 -16.26 17.73 -29.72
N TYR A 11 -16.98 18.02 -28.62
CA TYR A 11 -16.38 18.63 -27.44
C TYR A 11 -15.47 17.65 -26.69
N TYR A 12 -15.85 16.39 -26.58
CA TYR A 12 -15.02 15.36 -25.98
C TYR A 12 -13.71 15.15 -26.79
N THR A 13 -13.82 15.02 -28.10
CA THR A 13 -12.66 14.83 -28.99
C THR A 13 -11.71 16.03 -28.97
N ALA A 14 -12.26 17.26 -28.89
CA ALA A 14 -11.48 18.46 -28.76
C ALA A 14 -10.80 18.63 -27.38
N GLY A 15 -11.12 17.77 -26.41
CA GLY A 15 -10.54 17.80 -25.07
C GLY A 15 -11.06 18.91 -24.16
N TYR A 16 -12.16 19.56 -24.56
CA TYR A 16 -12.74 20.66 -23.76
C TYR A 16 -13.48 20.17 -22.53
N ILE A 17 -14.13 19.00 -22.61
CA ILE A 17 -14.93 18.42 -21.53
C ILE A 17 -14.60 16.92 -21.46
N ARG A 18 -14.06 16.48 -20.34
CA ARG A 18 -13.71 15.07 -20.05
C ARG A 18 -14.07 14.70 -18.62
N ASP A 19 -14.96 15.47 -17.99
CA ASP A 19 -15.45 15.12 -16.67
C ASP A 19 -16.37 13.89 -16.76
N ILE A 20 -16.59 13.28 -15.61
CA ILE A 20 -17.26 12.00 -15.50
C ILE A 20 -18.74 12.10 -15.84
N ASP A 21 -19.39 13.19 -15.42
CA ASP A 21 -20.83 13.40 -15.67
C ASP A 21 -21.07 13.54 -17.17
N TYR A 22 -20.17 14.24 -17.86
CA TYR A 22 -20.23 14.35 -19.30
C TYR A 22 -20.03 13.01 -20.02
N CYS A 23 -19.13 12.17 -19.51
CA CYS A 23 -18.95 10.81 -20.02
C CYS A 23 -20.22 9.97 -19.84
N PHE A 24 -20.89 10.05 -18.70
CA PHE A 24 -22.15 9.35 -18.46
C PHE A 24 -23.29 9.88 -19.34
N GLU A 25 -23.37 11.18 -19.54
CA GLU A 25 -24.34 11.75 -20.49
C GLU A 25 -24.09 11.23 -21.91
N MET A 26 -22.84 11.19 -22.37
CA MET A 26 -22.51 10.63 -23.69
C MET A 26 -22.90 9.15 -23.79
N LEU A 27 -22.59 8.33 -22.78
CA LEU A 27 -23.02 6.93 -22.77
C LEU A 27 -24.54 6.78 -22.83
N SER A 28 -25.27 7.65 -22.15
CA SER A 28 -26.76 7.69 -22.24
C SER A 28 -27.24 8.05 -23.62
N GLU A 29 -26.59 9.00 -24.32
CA GLU A 29 -26.98 9.36 -25.69
C GLU A 29 -26.60 8.24 -26.69
N TYR A 30 -25.45 7.56 -26.51
CA TYR A 30 -25.14 6.38 -27.34
C TYR A 30 -26.19 5.28 -27.23
N LYS A 31 -26.78 5.07 -26.06
CA LYS A 31 -27.88 4.09 -25.88
C LYS A 31 -29.16 4.47 -26.57
N LYS A 32 -29.40 5.76 -26.77
CA LYS A 32 -30.62 6.26 -27.44
C LYS A 32 -30.51 6.27 -28.96
N ALA A 33 -29.30 6.11 -29.50
CA ALA A 33 -29.06 6.11 -30.93
C ALA A 33 -29.52 4.78 -31.56
N ASP A 34 -30.24 4.85 -32.67
CA ASP A 34 -30.73 3.66 -33.39
C ASP A 34 -29.57 2.83 -33.99
N ALA A 35 -28.47 3.50 -34.39
CA ALA A 35 -27.27 2.87 -34.90
C ALA A 35 -26.05 3.76 -34.60
N LEU A 36 -24.95 3.15 -34.18
CA LEU A 36 -23.67 3.82 -33.97
C LEU A 36 -22.73 3.57 -35.15
N THR A 37 -21.97 4.60 -35.54
CA THR A 37 -20.86 4.47 -36.48
C THR A 37 -19.73 3.69 -35.84
N ALA A 38 -18.76 3.20 -36.63
CA ALA A 38 -17.58 2.53 -36.13
C ALA A 38 -16.76 3.44 -35.18
N GLU A 39 -16.65 4.73 -35.50
CA GLU A 39 -15.93 5.72 -34.66
C GLU A 39 -16.66 5.96 -33.34
N GLN A 40 -17.99 6.03 -33.34
CA GLN A 40 -18.82 6.15 -32.14
C GLN A 40 -18.68 4.94 -31.21
N LYS A 41 -18.67 3.71 -31.77
CA LYS A 41 -18.44 2.49 -31.00
C LYS A 41 -17.04 2.47 -30.36
N ASN A 42 -16.00 2.87 -31.11
CA ASN A 42 -14.65 2.97 -30.56
C ASN A 42 -14.60 3.94 -29.39
N ARG A 43 -15.22 5.09 -29.50
CA ARG A 43 -15.27 6.11 -28.45
C ARG A 43 -16.07 5.65 -27.24
N GLN A 44 -17.21 5.01 -27.47
CA GLN A 44 -17.99 4.39 -26.39
C GLN A 44 -17.16 3.34 -25.65
N THR A 45 -16.46 2.47 -26.38
CA THR A 45 -15.54 1.47 -25.80
C THR A 45 -14.42 2.15 -25.00
N GLU A 46 -13.85 3.23 -25.53
CA GLU A 46 -12.83 4.01 -24.83
C GLU A 46 -13.35 4.56 -23.51
N ILE A 47 -14.51 5.20 -23.51
CA ILE A 47 -15.13 5.75 -22.29
C ILE A 47 -15.41 4.63 -21.28
N LEU A 48 -16.06 3.55 -21.70
CA LEU A 48 -16.38 2.40 -20.84
C LEU A 48 -15.13 1.77 -20.25
N THR A 49 -14.09 1.57 -21.06
CA THR A 49 -12.83 0.99 -20.60
C THR A 49 -12.13 1.89 -19.60
N ASN A 50 -12.07 3.19 -19.88
CA ASN A 50 -11.45 4.16 -18.99
C ASN A 50 -12.22 4.25 -17.66
N LEU A 51 -13.54 4.26 -17.68
CA LEU A 51 -14.36 4.27 -16.47
C LEU A 51 -14.24 2.95 -15.69
N ALA A 52 -14.20 1.82 -16.36
CA ALA A 52 -14.04 0.51 -15.71
C ALA A 52 -12.62 0.30 -15.16
N ALA A 53 -11.60 0.68 -15.94
CA ALA A 53 -10.19 0.56 -15.53
C ALA A 53 -9.74 1.64 -14.55
N ASN A 54 -10.32 2.82 -14.65
CA ASN A 54 -10.01 4.00 -13.84
C ASN A 54 -11.19 4.39 -12.94
N GLY A 55 -11.92 3.43 -12.41
CA GLY A 55 -13.07 3.64 -11.54
C GLY A 55 -12.85 4.57 -10.35
N TRP A 56 -11.59 4.85 -10.04
CA TRP A 56 -11.11 5.82 -9.07
C TRP A 56 -11.52 7.28 -9.35
N TYR A 57 -11.84 7.65 -10.60
CA TYR A 57 -12.32 9.02 -10.91
C TYR A 57 -13.67 9.35 -10.28
N ILE A 58 -14.42 8.35 -9.84
CA ILE A 58 -15.82 8.50 -9.43
C ILE A 58 -15.97 8.79 -7.93
N GLY A 59 -14.96 8.52 -7.13
CA GLY A 59 -15.09 8.53 -5.68
C GLY A 59 -14.80 9.83 -4.97
N GLY A 60 -14.30 10.85 -5.66
CA GLY A 60 -13.94 12.13 -5.04
C GLY A 60 -15.08 13.14 -4.89
N LEU A 61 -16.30 12.80 -5.29
CA LEU A 61 -17.41 13.75 -5.31
C LEU A 61 -18.48 13.42 -4.25
N PRO A 62 -19.10 14.46 -3.64
CA PRO A 62 -20.19 14.28 -2.66
C PRO A 62 -21.42 13.52 -3.22
N GLU A 63 -21.49 13.32 -4.53
CA GLU A 63 -22.59 12.74 -5.29
C GLU A 63 -22.48 11.23 -5.50
N VAL A 64 -21.63 10.56 -4.71
CA VAL A 64 -21.28 9.12 -4.84
C VAL A 64 -22.51 8.19 -4.86
N LYS A 65 -23.62 8.54 -4.20
CA LYS A 65 -24.82 7.70 -4.19
C LYS A 65 -25.57 7.68 -5.52
N GLU A 66 -25.58 8.79 -6.25
CA GLU A 66 -26.21 8.88 -7.58
C GLU A 66 -25.32 8.23 -8.65
N ASN A 67 -24.01 8.35 -8.51
CA ASN A 67 -23.04 7.77 -9.43
C ASN A 67 -22.87 6.25 -9.27
N ALA A 68 -23.23 5.66 -8.12
CA ALA A 68 -23.16 4.23 -7.88
C ALA A 68 -23.96 3.40 -8.90
N SER A 69 -25.17 3.86 -9.21
CA SER A 69 -26.02 3.19 -10.21
C SER A 69 -25.45 3.31 -11.63
N ALA A 70 -24.87 4.46 -11.96
CA ALA A 70 -24.24 4.72 -13.24
C ALA A 70 -22.98 3.88 -13.45
N MET A 71 -22.17 3.67 -12.40
CA MET A 71 -21.00 2.81 -12.48
C MET A 71 -21.34 1.33 -12.67
N ALA A 72 -22.36 0.84 -11.97
CA ALA A 72 -22.86 -0.51 -12.19
C ALA A 72 -23.28 -0.71 -13.65
N GLU A 73 -23.90 0.31 -14.24
CA GLU A 73 -24.28 0.32 -15.66
C GLU A 73 -23.06 0.30 -16.60
N VAL A 74 -22.00 1.04 -16.29
CA VAL A 74 -20.74 1.02 -17.04
C VAL A 74 -20.11 -0.38 -17.00
N ILE A 75 -20.05 -1.01 -15.83
CA ILE A 75 -19.51 -2.36 -15.67
C ILE A 75 -20.35 -3.37 -16.46
N GLU A 76 -21.68 -3.29 -16.39
CA GLU A 76 -22.57 -4.19 -17.13
C GLU A 76 -22.43 -4.06 -18.65
N ASN A 77 -22.21 -2.83 -19.13
CA ASN A 77 -22.05 -2.61 -20.56
C ASN A 77 -20.67 -3.02 -21.07
N ALA A 78 -19.59 -2.89 -20.26
CA ALA A 78 -18.26 -3.28 -20.68
C ALA A 78 -18.18 -4.75 -21.12
N ALA A 79 -18.87 -5.65 -20.40
CA ALA A 79 -18.93 -7.08 -20.77
C ALA A 79 -19.69 -7.36 -22.07
N SER A 80 -20.62 -6.51 -22.46
CA SER A 80 -21.41 -6.69 -23.69
C SER A 80 -20.63 -6.50 -24.98
N TYR A 81 -19.38 -6.00 -24.89
CA TYR A 81 -18.51 -5.75 -26.05
C TYR A 81 -17.70 -6.97 -26.50
N GLN A 82 -17.72 -8.09 -25.79
CA GLN A 82 -16.93 -9.27 -26.16
C GLN A 82 -17.10 -9.73 -27.61
N ASN A 83 -18.30 -9.59 -28.15
CA ASN A 83 -18.63 -9.99 -29.52
C ASN A 83 -18.79 -8.80 -30.46
N SER A 84 -18.34 -7.60 -30.07
CA SER A 84 -18.43 -6.40 -30.87
C SER A 84 -17.21 -6.18 -31.77
N PHE A 85 -17.37 -5.31 -32.76
CA PHE A 85 -16.24 -4.86 -33.62
C PHE A 85 -15.06 -4.31 -32.83
N ASP A 86 -15.28 -3.71 -31.67
CA ASP A 86 -14.28 -3.00 -30.88
C ASP A 86 -13.58 -3.88 -29.84
N TYR A 87 -13.89 -5.19 -29.83
CA TYR A 87 -13.31 -6.14 -28.86
C TYR A 87 -11.77 -6.18 -28.91
N ALA A 88 -11.16 -6.06 -30.09
CA ALA A 88 -9.71 -6.04 -30.23
C ALA A 88 -9.07 -4.81 -29.57
N ALA A 89 -9.71 -3.64 -29.66
CA ALA A 89 -9.26 -2.42 -28.98
C ALA A 89 -9.38 -2.53 -27.45
N LEU A 90 -10.49 -3.09 -26.97
CA LEU A 90 -10.69 -3.38 -25.56
C LEU A 90 -9.61 -4.35 -25.04
N LEU A 91 -9.38 -5.46 -25.74
CA LEU A 91 -8.36 -6.45 -25.39
C LEU A 91 -6.95 -5.81 -25.34
N ALA A 92 -6.61 -4.98 -26.32
CA ALA A 92 -5.31 -4.28 -26.31
C ALA A 92 -5.13 -3.40 -25.07
N LYS A 93 -6.15 -2.68 -24.62
CA LYS A 93 -6.11 -1.88 -23.39
C LYS A 93 -5.99 -2.74 -22.13
N MET A 94 -6.72 -3.88 -22.10
CA MET A 94 -6.63 -4.82 -20.98
C MET A 94 -5.22 -5.44 -20.86
N ARG A 95 -4.58 -5.75 -21.99
CA ARG A 95 -3.18 -6.22 -22.04
C ARG A 95 -2.21 -5.20 -21.43
N VAL A 96 -2.35 -3.92 -21.81
CA VAL A 96 -1.55 -2.83 -21.21
C VAL A 96 -1.83 -2.71 -19.70
N GLY A 97 -3.08 -2.83 -19.27
CA GLY A 97 -3.44 -2.80 -17.86
C GLY A 97 -2.80 -3.94 -17.06
N VAL A 98 -2.69 -5.12 -17.65
CA VAL A 98 -2.03 -6.26 -17.00
C VAL A 98 -0.52 -6.06 -16.87
N THR A 99 0.15 -5.56 -17.92
CA THR A 99 1.60 -5.34 -17.89
C THR A 99 2.01 -4.20 -16.97
N ASN A 100 1.24 -3.12 -16.94
CA ASN A 100 1.51 -1.96 -16.09
C ASN A 100 1.19 -2.22 -14.61
N GLY A 101 0.41 -3.26 -14.31
CA GLY A 101 0.14 -3.68 -12.94
C GLY A 101 -0.42 -2.57 -12.07
N SER A 102 0.09 -2.48 -10.84
CA SER A 102 -0.30 -1.48 -9.84
C SER A 102 0.11 -0.03 -10.15
N SER A 103 0.75 0.24 -11.29
CA SER A 103 1.05 1.63 -11.67
C SER A 103 -0.21 2.46 -11.98
N ILE A 104 -1.37 1.82 -12.10
CA ILE A 104 -2.65 2.52 -12.10
C ILE A 104 -2.99 3.03 -10.69
N ALA A 105 -2.42 2.45 -9.63
CA ALA A 105 -2.59 2.90 -8.26
C ALA A 105 -1.81 4.19 -7.92
N ASP A 106 -0.80 4.54 -8.70
CA ASP A 106 -0.04 5.81 -8.54
C ASP A 106 -0.87 7.04 -8.92
N SER A 107 -2.03 6.85 -9.50
CA SER A 107 -2.94 7.92 -9.83
C SER A 107 -4.14 7.97 -8.90
N VAL A 108 -3.89 8.42 -7.71
CA VAL A 108 -4.86 9.12 -6.86
C VAL A 108 -6.10 8.35 -6.43
N GLY A 109 -6.02 7.89 -5.23
CA GLY A 109 -7.10 7.69 -4.35
C GLY A 109 -8.32 8.51 -4.50
N THR A 110 -9.40 7.92 -4.95
CA THR A 110 -10.72 8.37 -4.52
C THR A 110 -11.78 7.32 -4.90
N GLY A 111 -12.24 6.58 -3.93
CA GLY A 111 -13.66 6.26 -3.86
C GLY A 111 -14.23 5.21 -4.78
N ILE A 112 -13.51 4.15 -5.17
CA ILE A 112 -14.20 2.95 -5.63
C ILE A 112 -14.95 2.39 -4.41
N THR A 113 -16.27 2.52 -4.40
CA THR A 113 -17.05 2.02 -3.28
C THR A 113 -17.11 0.48 -3.32
N TYR A 114 -17.17 -0.12 -2.15
CA TYR A 114 -17.39 -1.56 -1.98
C TYR A 114 -18.50 -2.11 -2.87
N GLN A 115 -19.59 -1.37 -3.03
CA GLN A 115 -20.71 -1.79 -3.84
C GLN A 115 -20.34 -2.08 -5.31
N PHE A 116 -19.38 -1.35 -5.87
CA PHE A 116 -18.91 -1.60 -7.24
C PHE A 116 -18.04 -2.82 -7.33
N VAL A 117 -17.11 -2.96 -6.38
CA VAL A 117 -16.24 -4.12 -6.32
C VAL A 117 -17.06 -5.38 -6.11
N SER A 118 -18.00 -5.36 -5.14
CA SER A 118 -18.89 -6.49 -4.87
C SER A 118 -19.73 -6.86 -6.10
N ARG A 119 -20.29 -5.85 -6.80
CA ARG A 119 -21.07 -6.11 -8.00
C ARG A 119 -20.23 -6.67 -9.15
N ALA A 120 -19.01 -6.17 -9.33
CA ALA A 120 -18.11 -6.73 -10.35
C ALA A 120 -17.74 -8.18 -10.02
N ILE A 121 -17.49 -8.49 -8.75
CA ILE A 121 -17.26 -9.86 -8.28
C ILE A 121 -18.47 -10.75 -8.55
N GLU A 122 -19.68 -10.29 -8.23
CA GLU A 122 -20.92 -11.03 -8.49
C GLU A 122 -21.07 -11.33 -9.99
N LYS A 123 -20.86 -10.34 -10.84
CA LYS A 123 -20.94 -10.50 -12.30
C LYS A 123 -19.90 -11.45 -12.85
N ALA A 124 -18.66 -11.39 -12.34
CA ALA A 124 -17.62 -12.33 -12.72
C ALA A 124 -17.95 -13.78 -12.30
N LEU A 125 -18.56 -13.97 -11.12
CA LEU A 125 -18.98 -15.29 -10.63
C LEU A 125 -20.21 -15.84 -11.37
N GLU A 126 -21.16 -14.97 -11.76
CA GLU A 126 -22.29 -15.35 -12.62
C GLU A 126 -21.80 -15.77 -14.02
N ASN A 127 -20.68 -15.23 -14.48
CA ASN A 127 -20.13 -15.43 -15.82
C ASN A 127 -18.62 -15.80 -15.74
N PRO A 128 -18.27 -16.97 -15.17
CA PRO A 128 -16.87 -17.33 -14.89
C PRO A 128 -16.00 -17.49 -16.14
N GLU A 129 -16.62 -17.75 -17.29
CA GLU A 129 -15.94 -17.83 -18.59
C GLU A 129 -15.81 -16.46 -19.28
N ASP A 130 -16.42 -15.40 -18.72
CA ASP A 130 -16.38 -14.06 -19.29
C ASP A 130 -15.06 -13.38 -18.92
N PHE A 131 -14.20 -13.21 -19.92
CA PHE A 131 -12.90 -12.60 -19.79
C PHE A 131 -12.95 -11.15 -19.26
N VAL A 132 -13.91 -10.36 -19.75
CA VAL A 132 -14.03 -8.94 -19.41
C VAL A 132 -14.44 -8.75 -17.96
N TRP A 133 -15.43 -9.52 -17.49
CA TRP A 133 -15.88 -9.41 -16.10
C TRP A 133 -14.82 -9.84 -15.08
N ASN A 134 -14.11 -10.92 -15.38
CA ASN A 134 -13.01 -11.36 -14.50
C ASN A 134 -11.90 -10.31 -14.44
N TYR A 135 -11.52 -9.69 -15.57
CA TYR A 135 -10.57 -8.60 -15.61
C TYR A 135 -11.04 -7.39 -14.79
N ILE A 136 -12.26 -6.90 -15.03
CA ILE A 136 -12.81 -5.74 -14.32
C ILE A 136 -12.83 -5.97 -12.82
N ALA A 137 -13.31 -7.12 -12.38
CA ALA A 137 -13.39 -7.43 -10.94
C ALA A 137 -12.01 -7.44 -10.27
N VAL A 138 -11.00 -8.08 -10.89
CA VAL A 138 -9.62 -8.13 -10.36
C VAL A 138 -8.99 -6.73 -10.33
N MET A 139 -9.14 -5.96 -11.40
CA MET A 139 -8.57 -4.61 -11.47
C MET A 139 -9.24 -3.66 -10.47
N LEU A 140 -10.56 -3.65 -10.38
CA LEU A 140 -11.28 -2.84 -9.39
C LEU A 140 -10.92 -3.25 -7.96
N TYR A 141 -10.83 -4.54 -7.67
CA TYR A 141 -10.45 -5.03 -6.35
C TYR A 141 -9.03 -4.59 -5.97
N ASN A 142 -8.08 -4.68 -6.89
CA ASN A 142 -6.69 -4.28 -6.63
C ASN A 142 -6.48 -2.76 -6.61
N ASN A 143 -7.36 -1.98 -7.21
CA ASN A 143 -7.28 -0.51 -7.27
C ASN A 143 -8.25 0.20 -6.33
N GLN A 144 -9.09 -0.52 -5.57
CA GLN A 144 -9.98 0.13 -4.61
C GLN A 144 -9.18 0.79 -3.50
N GLU A 145 -9.54 2.02 -3.16
CA GLU A 145 -9.13 2.63 -1.92
C GLU A 145 -9.85 1.98 -0.74
N GLN A 146 -9.12 1.78 0.33
CA GLN A 146 -9.74 1.42 1.59
C GLN A 146 -10.33 2.69 2.21
N HIS A 147 -11.60 2.96 1.97
CA HIS A 147 -12.29 4.05 2.65
C HIS A 147 -12.71 3.64 4.05
N SER A 148 -12.19 4.44 4.99
CA SER A 148 -12.71 4.78 6.32
C SER A 148 -13.33 3.70 7.21
N LEU A 149 -12.73 3.60 8.33
CA LEU A 149 -13.17 3.45 9.74
C LEU A 149 -14.23 2.40 10.12
N ASN A 150 -15.26 2.15 9.31
CA ASN A 150 -16.35 1.24 9.65
C ASN A 150 -16.58 0.12 8.64
N LEU A 151 -15.75 0.06 7.60
CA LEU A 151 -15.96 -0.86 6.47
C LEU A 151 -14.76 -1.78 6.23
N VAL A 152 -13.71 -1.67 7.04
CA VAL A 152 -12.46 -2.45 6.88
C VAL A 152 -12.72 -3.94 7.04
N SER A 153 -13.68 -4.34 7.88
CA SER A 153 -14.04 -5.74 8.10
C SER A 153 -14.69 -6.40 6.89
N ASP A 154 -15.37 -5.64 6.04
CA ASP A 154 -16.21 -6.23 5.00
C ASP A 154 -15.45 -6.51 3.69
N TYR A 155 -14.32 -5.83 3.44
CA TYR A 155 -13.60 -5.93 2.16
C TYR A 155 -12.61 -7.07 2.06
N SER A 156 -11.77 -7.24 3.08
CA SER A 156 -10.78 -8.30 3.13
C SER A 156 -11.43 -9.68 3.27
N ASP A 157 -12.67 -9.70 3.76
CA ASP A 157 -13.41 -10.92 3.98
C ASP A 157 -14.14 -11.43 2.73
N ASP A 158 -14.20 -10.64 1.64
CA ASP A 158 -14.80 -11.12 0.40
C ASP A 158 -13.88 -12.09 -0.34
N LYS A 159 -13.74 -13.28 0.22
CA LYS A 159 -12.94 -14.37 -0.34
C LYS A 159 -13.41 -14.82 -1.73
N ARG A 160 -14.59 -14.38 -2.20
CA ARG A 160 -15.10 -14.67 -3.54
C ARG A 160 -14.18 -14.16 -4.64
N ILE A 161 -13.45 -13.05 -4.38
CA ILE A 161 -12.46 -12.52 -5.32
C ILE A 161 -11.36 -13.52 -5.67
N LEU A 162 -11.02 -14.44 -4.77
CA LEU A 162 -9.99 -15.45 -5.03
C LEU A 162 -10.38 -16.39 -6.18
N THR A 163 -11.66 -16.77 -6.24
CA THR A 163 -12.19 -17.55 -7.36
C THR A 163 -12.18 -16.74 -8.66
N VAL A 164 -12.50 -15.45 -8.57
CA VAL A 164 -12.45 -14.57 -9.73
C VAL A 164 -11.02 -14.39 -10.23
N ALA A 165 -10.04 -14.27 -9.34
CA ALA A 165 -8.62 -14.16 -9.71
C ALA A 165 -8.11 -15.43 -10.43
N GLU A 166 -8.49 -16.61 -9.95
CA GLU A 166 -8.19 -17.89 -10.63
C GLU A 166 -8.85 -17.96 -12.03
N ASN A 167 -10.10 -17.52 -12.14
CA ASN A 167 -10.79 -17.46 -13.43
C ASN A 167 -10.13 -16.41 -14.36
N PHE A 168 -9.76 -15.25 -13.83
CA PHE A 168 -9.07 -14.19 -14.57
C PHE A 168 -7.79 -14.73 -15.24
N GLU A 169 -6.92 -15.37 -14.47
CA GLU A 169 -5.68 -15.96 -14.99
C GLU A 169 -5.99 -16.96 -16.12
N LYS A 170 -6.86 -17.94 -15.85
CA LYS A 170 -7.24 -18.98 -16.80
C LYS A 170 -7.88 -18.42 -18.08
N GLN A 171 -8.75 -17.43 -17.94
CA GLN A 171 -9.43 -16.83 -19.11
C GLN A 171 -8.49 -15.94 -19.91
N PHE A 172 -7.57 -15.23 -19.24
CA PHE A 172 -6.57 -14.41 -19.90
C PHE A 172 -5.60 -15.26 -20.75
N GLU A 173 -5.11 -16.33 -20.17
CA GLU A 173 -4.26 -17.31 -20.90
C GLU A 173 -4.99 -17.97 -22.07
N LYS A 174 -6.26 -18.36 -21.87
CA LYS A 174 -7.11 -18.94 -22.91
C LYS A 174 -7.36 -17.96 -24.05
N GLN A 175 -7.62 -16.68 -23.73
CA GLN A 175 -7.93 -15.64 -24.71
C GLN A 175 -6.73 -15.27 -25.56
N LEU A 176 -5.55 -15.17 -24.98
CA LEU A 176 -4.34 -14.79 -25.69
C LEU A 176 -3.62 -16.01 -26.32
N GLY A 177 -3.79 -17.19 -25.76
CA GLY A 177 -3.17 -18.41 -26.26
C GLY A 177 -1.67 -18.27 -26.48
N LYS A 178 -1.19 -18.47 -27.71
CA LYS A 178 0.25 -18.35 -28.04
C LYS A 178 0.75 -16.92 -28.19
N ASP A 179 -0.15 -15.95 -28.21
CA ASP A 179 0.19 -14.54 -28.38
C ASP A 179 0.45 -13.84 -27.03
N ILE A 180 0.32 -14.56 -25.91
CA ILE A 180 0.66 -14.04 -24.60
C ILE A 180 2.17 -13.86 -24.46
N THR A 181 2.60 -12.68 -24.04
CA THR A 181 4.01 -12.38 -23.78
C THR A 181 4.42 -12.80 -22.38
N GLU A 182 5.73 -12.99 -22.16
CA GLU A 182 6.30 -13.27 -20.83
C GLU A 182 5.97 -12.14 -19.83
N GLU A 183 6.00 -10.88 -20.27
CA GLU A 183 5.66 -9.72 -19.47
C GLU A 183 4.18 -9.72 -19.03
N GLU A 184 3.27 -10.11 -19.92
CA GLU A 184 1.86 -10.27 -19.59
C GLU A 184 1.62 -11.42 -18.63
N GLN A 185 2.29 -12.56 -18.81
CA GLN A 185 2.23 -13.69 -17.88
C GLN A 185 2.70 -13.27 -16.48
N LEU A 186 3.85 -12.58 -16.40
CA LEU A 186 4.34 -12.04 -15.14
C LEU A 186 3.37 -11.04 -14.51
N GLY A 187 2.76 -10.16 -15.32
CA GLY A 187 1.75 -9.20 -14.87
C GLY A 187 0.52 -9.88 -14.27
N ILE A 188 0.03 -10.94 -14.92
CA ILE A 188 -1.07 -11.77 -14.40
C ILE A 188 -0.69 -12.39 -13.04
N LYS A 189 0.50 -13.00 -12.95
CA LYS A 189 0.98 -13.61 -11.70
C LYS A 189 1.03 -12.58 -10.56
N LYS A 190 1.54 -11.38 -10.85
CA LYS A 190 1.57 -10.27 -9.87
C LYS A 190 0.18 -9.87 -9.41
N LEU A 191 -0.77 -9.69 -10.33
CA LEU A 191 -2.15 -9.29 -10.00
C LEU A 191 -2.85 -10.35 -9.14
N VAL A 192 -2.69 -11.64 -9.45
CA VAL A 192 -3.25 -12.72 -8.64
C VAL A 192 -2.64 -12.74 -7.24
N MET A 193 -1.31 -12.59 -7.12
CA MET A 193 -0.66 -12.50 -5.81
C MET A 193 -1.12 -11.29 -5.01
N GLN A 194 -1.20 -10.12 -5.63
CA GLN A 194 -1.74 -8.93 -4.99
C GLN A 194 -3.16 -9.14 -4.49
N THR A 195 -4.01 -9.79 -5.30
CA THR A 195 -5.37 -10.15 -4.90
C THR A 195 -5.38 -11.05 -3.67
N CYS A 196 -4.52 -12.07 -3.63
CA CYS A 196 -4.40 -12.96 -2.48
C CYS A 196 -3.93 -12.22 -1.21
N LEU A 197 -2.92 -11.37 -1.34
CA LEU A 197 -2.43 -10.53 -0.24
C LEU A 197 -3.54 -9.61 0.29
N ARG A 198 -4.24 -8.94 -0.61
CA ARG A 198 -5.35 -8.04 -0.27
C ARG A 198 -6.50 -8.75 0.40
N ALA A 199 -6.83 -9.93 -0.05
CA ALA A 199 -7.86 -10.76 0.56
C ALA A 199 -7.38 -11.45 1.84
N LEU A 200 -6.17 -11.17 2.33
CA LEU A 200 -5.54 -11.84 3.47
C LEU A 200 -5.56 -13.38 3.35
N ALA A 201 -5.52 -13.86 2.12
CA ALA A 201 -5.43 -15.29 1.82
C ALA A 201 -3.95 -15.71 1.71
N LEU A 202 -3.22 -15.53 2.81
CA LEU A 202 -1.77 -15.68 2.84
C LEU A 202 -1.31 -17.11 2.55
N ASP A 203 -2.09 -18.11 2.93
CA ASP A 203 -1.88 -19.52 2.58
C ASP A 203 -1.91 -19.72 1.05
N LYS A 204 -2.95 -19.21 0.39
CA LYS A 204 -3.04 -19.24 -1.08
C LYS A 204 -1.94 -18.43 -1.74
N CYS A 205 -1.60 -17.25 -1.19
CA CYS A 205 -0.51 -16.45 -1.69
C CYS A 205 0.83 -17.17 -1.65
N ALA A 206 1.13 -17.87 -0.54
CA ALA A 206 2.34 -18.67 -0.38
C ALA A 206 2.41 -19.80 -1.40
N ASP A 207 1.36 -20.60 -1.50
CA ASP A 207 1.33 -21.73 -2.43
C ASP A 207 1.40 -21.30 -3.89
N TYR A 208 0.65 -20.27 -4.26
CA TYR A 208 0.68 -19.70 -5.60
C TYR A 208 2.06 -19.09 -5.93
N GLY A 209 2.67 -18.39 -4.98
CA GLY A 209 3.99 -17.81 -5.15
C GLY A 209 5.08 -18.87 -5.32
N LEU A 210 5.06 -19.95 -4.54
CA LEU A 210 5.98 -21.08 -4.70
C LEU A 210 5.86 -21.76 -6.08
N GLU A 211 4.66 -21.82 -6.64
CA GLU A 211 4.45 -22.32 -8.00
C GLU A 211 4.97 -21.33 -9.05
N ALA A 212 4.61 -20.04 -8.90
CA ALA A 212 5.01 -18.99 -9.82
C ALA A 212 6.54 -18.82 -9.90
N LEU A 213 7.26 -19.03 -8.79
CA LEU A 213 8.73 -18.97 -8.74
C LEU A 213 9.42 -20.03 -9.60
N LYS A 214 8.75 -21.10 -9.99
CA LYS A 214 9.32 -22.10 -10.90
C LYS A 214 9.53 -21.55 -12.32
N GLU A 215 8.74 -20.55 -12.69
CA GLU A 215 8.75 -19.93 -14.02
C GLU A 215 9.28 -18.48 -13.96
N PHE A 216 8.92 -17.73 -12.94
CA PHE A 216 9.21 -16.30 -12.80
C PHE A 216 9.91 -16.00 -11.46
N ASP A 217 11.22 -16.20 -11.40
CA ASP A 217 12.00 -15.84 -10.21
C ASP A 217 12.34 -14.34 -10.19
N THR A 218 11.37 -13.52 -9.77
CA THR A 218 11.51 -12.07 -9.63
C THR A 218 11.52 -11.64 -8.17
N PRO A 219 12.16 -10.48 -7.83
CA PRO A 219 12.12 -9.95 -6.46
C PRO A 219 10.70 -9.80 -5.91
N PHE A 220 9.76 -9.31 -6.72
CA PHE A 220 8.37 -9.14 -6.30
C PHE A 220 7.72 -10.47 -5.88
N ILE A 221 7.78 -11.51 -6.73
CA ILE A 221 7.17 -12.81 -6.44
C ILE A 221 7.85 -13.45 -5.24
N ARG A 222 9.18 -13.42 -5.19
CA ARG A 222 9.96 -14.03 -4.12
C ARG A 222 9.68 -13.38 -2.78
N GLU A 223 9.72 -12.06 -2.71
CA GLU A 223 9.51 -11.30 -1.47
C GLU A 223 8.10 -11.49 -0.91
N ASN A 224 7.07 -11.39 -1.76
CA ASN A 224 5.69 -11.61 -1.33
C ASN A 224 5.41 -13.07 -0.94
N THR A 225 6.10 -14.04 -1.56
CA THR A 225 6.03 -15.45 -1.14
C THR A 225 6.66 -15.64 0.23
N MET A 226 7.86 -15.09 0.46
CA MET A 226 8.52 -15.15 1.77
C MET A 226 7.69 -14.44 2.85
N TYR A 227 7.10 -13.30 2.53
CA TYR A 227 6.18 -12.58 3.43
C TYR A 227 4.98 -13.45 3.82
N ALA A 228 4.30 -14.05 2.84
CA ALA A 228 3.16 -14.91 3.10
C ALA A 228 3.55 -16.13 3.95
N LEU A 229 4.64 -16.82 3.60
CA LEU A 229 5.17 -17.96 4.35
C LEU A 229 5.50 -17.61 5.80
N LEU A 230 6.15 -16.46 6.02
CA LEU A 230 6.49 -15.96 7.36
C LEU A 230 5.21 -15.73 8.19
N LYS A 231 4.23 -15.04 7.62
CA LYS A 231 2.98 -14.68 8.31
C LYS A 231 2.09 -15.86 8.67
N ILE A 232 2.14 -16.97 7.92
CA ILE A 232 1.37 -18.19 8.21
C ILE A 232 2.16 -19.24 9.01
N GLY A 233 3.38 -18.90 9.46
CA GLY A 233 4.19 -19.80 10.29
C GLY A 233 4.91 -20.92 9.53
N ARG A 234 5.01 -20.84 8.19
CA ARG A 234 5.78 -21.81 7.37
C ARG A 234 7.27 -21.41 7.34
N TYR A 235 7.88 -21.31 8.51
CA TYR A 235 9.23 -20.75 8.69
C TYR A 235 10.33 -21.51 7.97
N GLU A 236 10.27 -22.84 7.95
CA GLU A 236 11.26 -23.66 7.26
C GLU A 236 11.28 -23.43 5.75
N GLU A 237 10.10 -23.28 5.13
CA GLU A 237 9.97 -23.01 3.70
C GLU A 237 10.41 -21.57 3.37
N CYS A 238 10.05 -20.62 4.22
CA CYS A 238 10.52 -19.23 4.11
C CYS A 238 12.07 -19.17 4.17
N LEU A 239 12.66 -19.84 5.16
CA LEU A 239 14.11 -19.91 5.34
C LEU A 239 14.81 -20.60 4.16
N LYS A 240 14.22 -21.67 3.64
CA LYS A 240 14.74 -22.36 2.45
C LYS A 240 14.76 -21.44 1.25
N LEU A 241 13.65 -20.77 0.96
CA LEU A 241 13.53 -19.83 -0.16
C LEU A 241 14.51 -18.67 0.00
N ALA A 242 14.65 -18.12 1.22
CA ALA A 242 15.59 -17.06 1.52
C ALA A 242 17.05 -17.49 1.28
N LYS A 243 17.43 -18.70 1.70
CA LYS A 243 18.79 -19.26 1.48
C LYS A 243 19.10 -19.48 -0.01
N GLU A 244 18.12 -19.91 -0.79
CA GLU A 244 18.27 -20.09 -2.23
C GLU A 244 18.49 -18.76 -2.95
N ALA A 245 17.92 -17.67 -2.43
CA ALA A 245 17.97 -16.32 -2.99
C ALA A 245 19.23 -15.50 -2.56
N GLN A 246 19.94 -15.88 -1.52
CA GLN A 246 21.06 -15.12 -0.92
C GLN A 246 22.29 -14.87 -1.82
N ARG A 247 22.24 -15.22 -3.09
CA ARG A 247 23.37 -15.05 -4.02
C ARG A 247 23.48 -13.65 -4.64
N GLY A 248 22.59 -12.72 -4.27
CA GLY A 248 22.53 -11.36 -4.82
C GLY A 248 22.78 -10.28 -3.77
N THR A 249 22.65 -9.03 -4.19
CA THR A 249 22.79 -7.83 -3.35
C THR A 249 21.46 -7.43 -2.68
N ASP A 250 20.33 -8.07 -3.04
CA ASP A 250 19.02 -7.81 -2.44
C ASP A 250 19.02 -8.20 -0.95
N PRO A 251 18.73 -7.28 -0.03
CA PRO A 251 18.72 -7.55 1.41
C PRO A 251 17.48 -8.31 1.90
N ALA A 252 16.40 -8.40 1.10
CA ALA A 252 15.16 -9.04 1.51
C ALA A 252 15.36 -10.51 1.95
N PRO A 253 16.16 -11.35 1.26
CA PRO A 253 16.41 -12.72 1.72
C PRO A 253 17.05 -12.79 3.11
N LEU A 254 17.95 -11.87 3.46
CA LEU A 254 18.56 -11.82 4.80
C LEU A 254 17.54 -11.45 5.87
N TYR A 255 16.68 -10.47 5.58
CA TYR A 255 15.58 -10.11 6.46
C TYR A 255 14.64 -11.28 6.72
N TYR A 256 14.15 -11.94 5.66
CA TYR A 256 13.22 -13.06 5.80
C TYR A 256 13.87 -14.28 6.47
N ALA A 257 15.17 -14.50 6.26
CA ALA A 257 15.90 -15.52 7.00
C ALA A 257 16.01 -15.20 8.49
N ALA A 258 16.33 -13.93 8.84
CA ALA A 258 16.38 -13.47 10.22
C ALA A 258 15.00 -13.57 10.90
N ALA A 259 13.95 -13.11 10.23
CA ALA A 259 12.59 -13.14 10.75
C ALA A 259 12.05 -14.58 10.91
N ALA A 260 12.26 -15.44 9.91
CA ALA A 260 11.81 -16.83 9.97
C ALA A 260 12.53 -17.64 11.06
N THR A 261 13.82 -17.38 11.27
CA THR A 261 14.57 -18.03 12.36
C THR A 261 14.19 -17.48 13.73
N LEU A 262 13.87 -16.18 13.84
CA LEU A 262 13.37 -15.57 15.07
C LEU A 262 12.04 -16.19 15.48
N GLU A 263 11.07 -16.22 14.56
CA GLU A 263 9.74 -16.74 14.78
C GLU A 263 9.74 -18.29 14.96
N GLY A 264 10.67 -18.97 14.30
CA GLY A 264 10.92 -20.41 14.47
C GLY A 264 11.76 -20.77 15.67
N GLU A 265 12.11 -19.80 16.55
CA GLU A 265 12.88 -19.99 17.78
C GLU A 265 14.35 -20.47 17.58
N ASP A 266 14.89 -20.32 16.37
CA ASP A 266 16.35 -20.48 16.11
C ASP A 266 17.06 -19.14 16.28
N PHE A 267 17.16 -18.68 17.53
CA PHE A 267 17.68 -17.37 17.86
C PHE A 267 19.16 -17.18 17.48
N ASP A 268 19.95 -18.24 17.51
CA ASP A 268 21.37 -18.16 17.13
C ASP A 268 21.51 -17.87 15.64
N ALA A 269 20.76 -18.54 14.80
CA ALA A 269 20.74 -18.26 13.36
C ALA A 269 20.15 -16.87 13.07
N SER A 270 19.10 -16.47 13.79
CA SER A 270 18.50 -15.14 13.63
C SER A 270 19.50 -14.01 13.90
N VAL A 271 20.28 -14.12 14.98
CA VAL A 271 21.33 -13.15 15.30
C VAL A 271 22.40 -13.05 14.21
N GLU A 272 22.80 -14.16 13.59
CA GLU A 272 23.76 -14.13 12.48
C GLU A 272 23.22 -13.40 11.25
N TYR A 273 21.96 -13.68 10.87
CA TYR A 273 21.35 -13.03 9.70
C TYR A 273 21.14 -11.53 9.91
N VAL A 274 20.74 -11.10 11.10
CA VAL A 274 20.54 -9.66 11.35
C VAL A 274 21.87 -8.91 11.42
N LEU A 275 22.93 -9.53 11.93
CA LEU A 275 24.28 -8.95 11.86
C LEU A 275 24.75 -8.76 10.41
N GLU A 276 24.43 -9.70 9.53
CA GLU A 276 24.76 -9.58 8.11
C GLU A 276 23.89 -8.51 7.43
N LEU A 277 22.58 -8.43 7.76
CA LEU A 277 21.71 -7.35 7.29
C LEU A 277 22.23 -5.97 7.72
N ALA A 278 22.66 -5.83 8.98
CA ALA A 278 23.25 -4.58 9.48
C ALA A 278 24.52 -4.15 8.72
N LYS A 279 25.35 -5.10 8.26
CA LYS A 279 26.48 -4.79 7.39
C LYS A 279 26.02 -4.24 6.03
N GLN A 280 24.95 -4.76 5.47
CA GLN A 280 24.39 -4.23 4.20
C GLN A 280 23.82 -2.83 4.38
N VAL A 281 23.18 -2.52 5.52
CA VAL A 281 22.78 -1.15 5.86
C VAL A 281 23.97 -0.20 5.83
N LYS A 282 25.12 -0.62 6.36
CA LYS A 282 26.30 0.24 6.41
C LYS A 282 26.98 0.48 5.06
N THR A 283 26.99 -0.50 4.18
CA THR A 283 27.90 -0.49 3.03
C THR A 283 27.26 -0.91 1.70
N GLY A 284 26.03 -1.41 1.70
CA GLY A 284 25.40 -2.02 0.53
C GLY A 284 24.80 -1.02 -0.47
N GLU A 285 24.68 -1.45 -1.70
CA GLU A 285 24.00 -0.73 -2.79
C GLU A 285 22.51 -0.48 -2.47
N TYR A 286 21.90 -1.37 -1.69
CA TYR A 286 20.48 -1.31 -1.27
C TYR A 286 20.34 -0.88 0.19
N SER A 287 21.20 0.02 0.66
CA SER A 287 21.23 0.42 2.07
C SER A 287 19.90 0.99 2.58
N GLN A 288 19.11 1.69 1.76
CA GLN A 288 17.80 2.20 2.15
C GLN A 288 16.79 1.06 2.35
N LYS A 289 16.74 0.10 1.44
CA LYS A 289 15.89 -1.09 1.60
C LYS A 289 16.35 -1.94 2.78
N ALA A 290 17.65 -2.07 2.98
CA ALA A 290 18.20 -2.79 4.14
C ALA A 290 17.87 -2.08 5.46
N ASP A 291 17.89 -0.73 5.49
CA ASP A 291 17.47 0.09 6.64
C ASP A 291 16.00 -0.16 7.00
N GLU A 292 15.11 -0.14 6.00
CA GLU A 292 13.69 -0.48 6.16
C GLU A 292 13.49 -1.88 6.75
N LEU A 293 14.16 -2.87 6.17
CA LEU A 293 14.04 -4.25 6.59
C LEU A 293 14.65 -4.47 7.99
N LEU A 294 15.75 -3.79 8.32
CA LEU A 294 16.32 -3.83 9.67
C LEU A 294 15.35 -3.22 10.67
N HIS A 295 14.77 -2.06 10.35
CA HIS A 295 13.75 -1.43 11.19
C HIS A 295 12.55 -2.35 11.43
N SER A 296 12.03 -2.98 10.36
CA SER A 296 10.95 -3.96 10.46
C SER A 296 11.33 -5.19 11.30
N TYR A 297 12.56 -5.71 11.16
CA TYR A 297 13.04 -6.80 12.00
C TYR A 297 13.09 -6.41 13.49
N LEU A 298 13.54 -5.20 13.79
CA LEU A 298 13.59 -4.72 15.17
C LEU A 298 12.19 -4.64 15.80
N SER A 299 11.18 -4.33 15.01
CA SER A 299 9.78 -4.37 15.49
C SER A 299 9.37 -5.78 15.91
N LEU A 300 9.71 -6.80 15.11
CA LEU A 300 9.44 -8.20 15.47
C LEU A 300 10.21 -8.64 16.73
N LEU A 301 11.44 -8.16 16.89
CA LEU A 301 12.28 -8.52 18.03
C LEU A 301 11.77 -7.93 19.34
N VAL A 302 11.22 -6.72 19.32
CA VAL A 302 10.88 -5.91 20.50
C VAL A 302 9.42 -6.08 20.94
N VAL A 303 8.49 -6.37 20.04
CA VAL A 303 7.03 -6.40 20.31
C VAL A 303 6.60 -7.46 21.34
N ASP A 304 7.38 -8.49 21.55
CA ASP A 304 7.00 -9.64 22.40
C ASP A 304 7.39 -9.52 23.88
N THR A 305 7.60 -8.30 24.39
CA THR A 305 7.99 -8.08 25.79
C THR A 305 6.80 -7.78 26.68
N GLU A 306 6.24 -8.79 27.35
CA GLU A 306 5.26 -8.59 28.42
C GLU A 306 5.81 -7.86 29.67
N SER A 307 7.10 -7.59 29.74
CA SER A 307 7.71 -6.91 30.89
C SER A 307 8.63 -5.77 30.48
N THR A 308 8.38 -4.63 31.11
CA THR A 308 9.08 -3.35 30.95
C THR A 308 10.59 -3.37 31.19
N ASN A 309 11.16 -4.46 31.70
CA ASN A 309 12.58 -4.60 32.04
C ASN A 309 13.37 -5.55 31.12
N ALA A 310 12.72 -6.21 30.17
CA ALA A 310 13.40 -7.18 29.30
C ALA A 310 13.47 -6.63 27.88
N LYS A 311 14.47 -5.80 27.63
CA LYS A 311 14.72 -5.19 26.30
C LYS A 311 14.99 -6.24 25.22
N TYR A 312 14.94 -7.45 25.32
CA TYR A 312 15.12 -8.56 24.37
C TYR A 312 14.70 -9.87 25.05
N SER A 313 13.44 -9.98 25.43
CA SER A 313 12.94 -11.10 26.27
C SER A 313 13.11 -12.48 25.63
N ARG A 314 13.15 -12.55 24.30
CA ARG A 314 13.31 -13.80 23.54
C ARG A 314 14.78 -14.24 23.41
N LEU A 315 15.74 -13.33 23.62
CA LEU A 315 17.16 -13.59 23.43
C LEU A 315 17.87 -13.84 24.76
N SER A 316 18.86 -14.75 24.76
CA SER A 316 19.79 -14.95 25.85
C SER A 316 20.77 -13.76 25.97
N LYS A 317 21.42 -13.63 27.14
CA LYS A 317 22.47 -12.62 27.34
C LYS A 317 23.62 -12.75 26.34
N GLU A 318 23.93 -13.96 25.89
CA GLU A 318 24.99 -14.23 24.93
C GLU A 318 24.62 -13.67 23.55
N GLN A 319 23.37 -13.94 23.12
CA GLN A 319 22.82 -13.44 21.85
C GLN A 319 22.74 -11.90 21.85
N ILE A 320 22.28 -11.29 22.95
CA ILE A 320 22.25 -9.83 23.10
C ILE A 320 23.67 -9.26 23.02
N ASN A 321 24.64 -9.87 23.72
CA ASN A 321 26.04 -9.42 23.67
C ASN A 321 26.60 -9.53 22.26
N LYS A 322 26.18 -10.53 21.49
CA LYS A 322 26.61 -10.71 20.12
C LYS A 322 26.04 -9.61 19.21
N LEU A 323 24.78 -9.25 19.33
CA LEU A 323 24.19 -8.11 18.61
C LEU A 323 24.91 -6.80 18.99
N ASN A 324 25.14 -6.58 20.27
CA ASN A 324 25.82 -5.38 20.77
C ASN A 324 27.33 -5.33 20.46
N SER A 325 27.90 -6.39 19.89
CA SER A 325 29.30 -6.37 19.43
C SER A 325 29.50 -5.56 18.15
N ASP A 326 28.47 -5.34 17.37
CA ASP A 326 28.46 -4.39 16.25
C ASP A 326 27.98 -3.03 16.77
N GLU A 327 28.85 -2.04 16.80
CA GLU A 327 28.56 -0.72 17.41
C GLU A 327 27.44 0.04 16.66
N PHE A 328 27.34 -0.11 15.34
CA PHE A 328 26.26 0.49 14.55
C PHE A 328 24.92 -0.14 14.92
N LEU A 329 24.84 -1.47 14.92
CA LEU A 329 23.61 -2.19 15.27
C LEU A 329 23.22 -1.93 16.73
N LYS A 330 24.18 -1.90 17.65
CA LYS A 330 23.94 -1.55 19.06
C LYS A 330 23.27 -0.18 19.19
N ASN A 331 23.81 0.85 18.52
CA ASN A 331 23.23 2.18 18.54
C ASN A 331 21.83 2.21 17.90
N TYR A 332 21.65 1.48 16.81
CA TYR A 332 20.34 1.39 16.15
C TYR A 332 19.28 0.72 17.05
N LEU A 333 19.64 -0.40 17.68
CA LEU A 333 18.79 -1.09 18.65
C LEU A 333 18.46 -0.20 19.85
N GLU A 334 19.45 0.50 20.40
CA GLU A 334 19.27 1.42 21.53
C GLU A 334 18.33 2.58 21.16
N ALA A 335 18.46 3.15 19.97
CA ALA A 335 17.56 4.17 19.45
C ALA A 335 16.13 3.62 19.33
N TYR A 336 15.96 2.46 18.70
CA TYR A 336 14.65 1.83 18.48
C TYR A 336 13.94 1.51 19.80
N VAL A 337 14.60 0.73 20.67
CA VAL A 337 14.01 0.25 21.93
C VAL A 337 13.61 1.40 22.83
N ASN A 338 14.44 2.43 22.95
CA ASN A 338 14.14 3.55 23.83
C ASN A 338 13.10 4.50 23.23
N ALA A 339 13.05 4.69 21.91
CA ALA A 339 11.99 5.45 21.25
C ALA A 339 10.61 4.77 21.43
N CYS A 340 10.55 3.45 21.45
CA CYS A 340 9.33 2.67 21.64
C CYS A 340 8.96 2.43 23.11
N TYR A 341 9.85 2.76 24.05
CA TYR A 341 9.69 2.48 25.50
C TYR A 341 8.36 2.95 26.09
N PRO A 342 7.83 4.13 25.77
CA PRO A 342 6.56 4.60 26.31
C PRO A 342 5.34 3.76 25.94
N SER A 343 5.36 3.19 24.73
CA SER A 343 4.24 2.40 24.19
C SER A 343 4.06 1.08 24.94
N TYR A 344 5.16 0.51 25.47
CA TYR A 344 5.15 -0.80 26.10
C TYR A 344 5.07 -0.80 27.63
N GLY A 345 5.32 0.34 28.29
CA GLY A 345 5.56 0.37 29.73
C GLY A 345 4.41 0.91 30.61
N GLY A 346 3.38 1.53 30.07
CA GLY A 346 2.38 2.23 30.87
C GLY A 346 2.98 3.30 31.78
N HIS A 347 4.21 3.76 31.47
CA HIS A 347 4.94 4.74 32.27
C HIS A 347 4.38 6.15 32.04
N SER A 348 4.26 6.90 33.12
CA SER A 348 3.92 8.33 33.05
C SER A 348 5.09 9.10 32.44
N ILE A 349 4.79 10.11 31.61
CA ILE A 349 5.77 11.10 31.11
C ILE A 349 6.56 11.81 32.24
N TYR A 350 6.13 11.65 33.49
CA TYR A 350 6.76 12.19 34.69
C TYR A 350 7.73 11.22 35.37
N ASP A 351 7.96 10.02 34.79
CA ASP A 351 8.91 9.06 35.33
C ASP A 351 10.34 9.42 34.88
N SER A 352 11.30 9.38 35.80
CA SER A 352 12.71 9.63 35.49
C SER A 352 13.28 8.59 34.48
N ALA A 353 12.75 7.37 34.52
CA ALA A 353 13.14 6.31 33.56
C ALA A 353 12.66 6.64 32.13
N TYR A 354 11.52 7.29 32.00
CA TYR A 354 11.04 7.77 30.71
C TYR A 354 11.98 8.84 30.12
N THR A 355 12.34 9.85 30.91
CA THR A 355 13.24 10.93 30.47
C THR A 355 14.61 10.35 30.08
N GLU A 356 15.16 9.44 30.88
CA GLU A 356 16.42 8.77 30.60
C GLU A 356 16.36 7.96 29.29
N ALA A 357 15.27 7.21 29.07
CA ALA A 357 15.07 6.46 27.84
C ALA A 357 15.02 7.38 26.59
N MET A 358 14.34 8.53 26.70
CA MET A 358 14.26 9.50 25.60
C MET A 358 15.63 10.15 25.29
N GLU A 359 16.42 10.46 26.33
CA GLU A 359 17.78 10.97 26.13
C GLU A 359 18.69 9.91 25.49
N MET A 360 18.59 8.66 25.91
CA MET A 360 19.31 7.54 25.31
C MET A 360 18.91 7.32 23.86
N ALA A 361 17.61 7.37 23.53
CA ALA A 361 17.13 7.22 22.17
C ALA A 361 17.70 8.30 21.24
N LEU A 362 17.62 9.59 21.65
CA LEU A 362 18.18 10.69 20.86
C LEU A 362 19.69 10.53 20.66
N ALA A 363 20.43 10.27 21.72
CA ALA A 363 21.90 10.10 21.65
C ALA A 363 22.29 8.93 20.75
N ALA A 364 21.54 7.84 20.81
CA ALA A 364 21.78 6.66 19.98
C ALA A 364 21.42 6.93 18.49
N ALA A 365 20.28 7.56 18.22
CA ALA A 365 19.91 7.97 16.87
C ALA A 365 20.94 8.94 16.26
N ASP A 366 21.40 9.93 17.02
CA ASP A 366 22.41 10.89 16.56
C ASP A 366 23.75 10.21 16.25
N ARG A 367 24.14 9.14 16.99
CA ARG A 367 25.34 8.33 16.65
C ARG A 367 25.16 7.60 15.31
N VAL A 368 24.01 6.96 15.07
CA VAL A 368 23.73 6.30 13.79
C VAL A 368 23.72 7.32 12.65
N ILE A 369 23.06 8.45 12.84
CA ILE A 369 23.00 9.55 11.86
C ILE A 369 24.39 10.11 11.54
N SER A 370 25.27 10.23 12.54
CA SER A 370 26.64 10.72 12.33
C SER A 370 27.48 9.77 11.48
N GLU A 371 27.21 8.46 11.55
CA GLU A 371 27.86 7.44 10.73
C GLU A 371 27.22 7.32 9.35
N ARG A 372 25.88 7.38 9.28
CA ARG A 372 25.06 7.17 8.08
C ARG A 372 23.90 8.17 8.03
N GLY A 373 24.21 9.40 7.70
CA GLY A 373 23.23 10.48 7.58
C GLY A 373 22.31 10.40 6.34
N ASP A 374 22.51 9.42 5.50
CA ASP A 374 21.68 9.11 4.32
C ASP A 374 20.56 8.10 4.62
N LEU A 375 20.52 7.48 5.80
CA LEU A 375 19.47 6.54 6.19
C LEU A 375 18.19 7.28 6.62
N CYS A 376 17.06 6.62 6.42
CA CYS A 376 15.74 7.17 6.70
C CYS A 376 15.33 6.97 8.18
N TYR A 377 15.35 5.72 8.65
CA TYR A 377 14.73 5.36 9.92
C TYR A 377 15.45 5.91 11.17
N PRO A 378 16.76 6.14 11.20
CA PRO A 378 17.37 6.86 12.31
C PRO A 378 16.80 8.27 12.53
N TYR A 379 16.51 9.01 11.46
CA TYR A 379 15.81 10.29 11.56
C TYR A 379 14.34 10.13 11.97
N TYR A 380 13.66 9.10 11.49
CA TYR A 380 12.31 8.77 11.93
C TYR A 380 12.26 8.51 13.44
N LEU A 381 13.13 7.65 13.98
CA LEU A 381 13.23 7.37 15.41
C LEU A 381 13.57 8.62 16.23
N ARG A 382 14.45 9.49 15.70
CA ARG A 382 14.74 10.79 16.31
C ARG A 382 13.48 11.65 16.39
N GLY A 383 12.70 11.72 15.32
CA GLY A 383 11.43 12.43 15.27
C GLY A 383 10.40 11.88 16.26
N VAL A 384 10.22 10.56 16.31
CA VAL A 384 9.34 9.88 17.27
C VAL A 384 9.71 10.26 18.72
N THR A 385 11.01 10.23 19.03
CA THR A 385 11.48 10.58 20.37
C THR A 385 11.23 12.05 20.71
N LEU A 386 11.43 12.95 19.74
CA LEU A 386 11.16 14.39 19.93
C LEU A 386 9.68 14.69 20.10
N MET A 387 8.80 14.00 19.36
CA MET A 387 7.34 14.08 19.58
C MET A 387 6.96 13.73 21.01
N GLN A 388 7.54 12.66 21.56
CA GLN A 388 7.28 12.24 22.94
C GLN A 388 7.83 13.22 23.98
N GLN A 389 8.80 14.06 23.60
CA GLN A 389 9.31 15.16 24.43
C GLN A 389 8.57 16.48 24.20
N GLU A 390 7.48 16.49 23.42
CA GLU A 390 6.71 17.68 23.03
C GLU A 390 7.57 18.74 22.29
N LYS A 391 8.66 18.31 21.62
CA LYS A 391 9.53 19.15 20.80
C LYS A 391 9.12 19.06 19.33
N PHE A 392 7.90 19.54 19.06
CA PHE A 392 7.21 19.29 17.80
C PHE A 392 7.92 19.88 16.58
N GLU A 393 8.46 21.10 16.67
CA GLU A 393 9.19 21.73 15.57
C GLU A 393 10.48 20.97 15.23
N GLU A 394 11.20 20.47 16.26
CA GLU A 394 12.40 19.65 16.04
C GLU A 394 12.04 18.28 15.46
N ALA A 395 10.89 17.70 15.85
CA ALA A 395 10.36 16.47 15.30
C ALA A 395 10.00 16.63 13.80
N ILE A 396 9.33 17.73 13.43
CA ILE A 396 9.03 18.08 12.03
C ILE A 396 10.32 18.08 11.19
N GLU A 397 11.38 18.73 11.66
CA GLU A 397 12.64 18.77 10.93
C GLU A 397 13.31 17.39 10.82
N ALA A 398 13.20 16.53 11.85
CA ALA A 398 13.70 15.16 11.79
C ALA A 398 12.88 14.32 10.78
N TYR A 399 11.55 14.39 10.78
CA TYR A 399 10.72 13.67 9.81
C TYR A 399 10.95 14.15 8.38
N LYS A 400 11.14 15.45 8.15
CA LYS A 400 11.51 15.95 6.82
C LYS A 400 12.83 15.36 6.34
N LYS A 401 13.82 15.21 7.22
CA LYS A 401 15.08 14.55 6.88
C LYS A 401 14.91 13.08 6.56
N ALA A 402 14.04 12.38 7.29
CA ALA A 402 13.67 11.00 6.96
C ALA A 402 13.04 10.92 5.57
N ILE A 403 12.11 11.82 5.24
CA ILE A 403 11.45 11.90 3.93
C ILE A 403 12.45 12.24 2.82
N ASP A 404 13.37 13.19 3.04
CA ASP A 404 14.43 13.52 2.07
C ASP A 404 15.25 12.28 1.69
N ASN A 405 15.46 11.35 2.63
CA ASN A 405 16.20 10.11 2.40
C ASN A 405 15.32 9.01 1.81
N LYS A 406 14.03 8.95 2.15
CA LYS A 406 13.06 8.00 1.63
C LYS A 406 11.65 8.59 1.69
N SER A 407 11.14 9.04 0.56
CA SER A 407 9.85 9.74 0.47
C SER A 407 8.63 8.84 0.32
N ASP A 408 8.81 7.54 0.10
CA ASP A 408 7.77 6.55 -0.24
C ASP A 408 7.27 5.71 0.96
N ASP A 409 7.67 6.06 2.20
CA ASP A 409 7.16 5.40 3.39
C ASP A 409 5.95 6.17 3.98
N PRO A 410 4.74 5.61 3.90
CA PRO A 410 3.53 6.27 4.40
C PRO A 410 3.56 6.53 5.92
N MET A 411 4.29 5.70 6.70
CA MET A 411 4.42 5.88 8.15
C MET A 411 5.10 7.20 8.51
N ILE A 412 6.12 7.59 7.74
CA ILE A 412 6.88 8.81 8.02
C ILE A 412 6.03 10.04 7.69
N TRP A 413 5.28 9.99 6.58
CA TRP A 413 4.33 11.05 6.24
C TRP A 413 3.21 11.18 7.26
N TYR A 414 2.75 10.06 7.80
CA TYR A 414 1.78 10.06 8.88
C TYR A 414 2.35 10.65 10.17
N ALA A 415 3.58 10.29 10.55
CA ALA A 415 4.26 10.88 11.71
C ALA A 415 4.45 12.40 11.54
N LEU A 416 4.78 12.84 10.32
CA LEU A 416 4.86 14.27 9.99
C LEU A 416 3.49 14.96 10.09
N TYR A 417 2.40 14.28 9.65
CA TYR A 417 1.03 14.75 9.88
C TYR A 417 0.78 15.02 11.36
N ALA A 418 1.06 14.04 12.23
CA ALA A 418 0.83 14.16 13.67
C ALA A 418 1.62 15.33 14.28
N ALA A 419 2.85 15.57 13.82
CA ALA A 419 3.65 16.71 14.28
C ALA A 419 3.07 18.06 13.82
N TYR A 420 2.54 18.15 12.61
CA TYR A 420 1.86 19.36 12.13
C TYR A 420 0.52 19.60 12.83
N GLU A 421 -0.17 18.53 13.26
CA GLU A 421 -1.40 18.63 14.07
C GLU A 421 -1.09 19.31 15.41
N GLU A 422 -0.03 18.89 16.10
CA GLU A 422 0.39 19.46 17.39
C GLU A 422 0.84 20.93 17.29
N THR A 423 1.36 21.34 16.12
CA THR A 423 1.72 22.75 15.85
C THR A 423 0.58 23.57 15.22
N GLU A 424 -0.60 22.99 15.06
CA GLU A 424 -1.78 23.59 14.43
C GLU A 424 -1.54 24.05 12.96
N GLU A 425 -0.57 23.44 12.26
CA GLU A 425 -0.25 23.70 10.86
C GLU A 425 -1.14 22.84 9.92
N TRP A 426 -2.45 23.04 9.99
CA TRP A 426 -3.48 22.17 9.41
C TRP A 426 -3.37 21.94 7.90
N GLU A 427 -2.96 22.94 7.11
CA GLU A 427 -2.78 22.79 5.66
C GLU A 427 -1.64 21.83 5.33
N LYS A 428 -0.55 21.87 6.12
CA LYS A 428 0.57 20.97 5.97
C LYS A 428 0.21 19.56 6.48
N ALA A 429 -0.55 19.49 7.59
CA ALA A 429 -1.09 18.25 8.10
C ALA A 429 -1.98 17.55 7.05
N TYR A 430 -2.92 18.28 6.44
CA TYR A 430 -3.75 17.77 5.36
C TYR A 430 -2.91 17.21 4.21
N THR A 431 -1.92 17.97 3.75
CA THR A 431 -1.03 17.55 2.65
C THR A 431 -0.25 16.29 3.00
N ALA A 432 0.30 16.19 4.21
CA ALA A 432 1.03 15.01 4.65
C ALA A 432 0.13 13.76 4.73
N ALA A 433 -1.11 13.92 5.22
CA ALA A 433 -2.09 12.84 5.25
C ALA A 433 -2.47 12.38 3.83
N GLU A 434 -2.68 13.29 2.88
CA GLU A 434 -2.96 12.98 1.48
C GLU A 434 -1.83 12.16 0.84
N ILE A 435 -0.58 12.55 1.09
CA ILE A 435 0.59 11.83 0.57
C ILE A 435 0.67 10.44 1.20
N ALA A 436 0.49 10.31 2.51
CA ALA A 436 0.49 9.01 3.20
C ALA A 436 -0.57 8.06 2.62
N ILE A 437 -1.78 8.57 2.34
CA ILE A 437 -2.87 7.83 1.70
C ILE A 437 -2.49 7.42 0.29
N GLY A 438 -1.91 8.33 -0.50
CA GLY A 438 -1.49 8.06 -1.88
C GLY A 438 -0.39 7.01 -1.97
N LEU A 439 0.56 7.00 -1.01
CA LEU A 439 1.65 6.02 -0.96
C LEU A 439 1.17 4.63 -0.55
N SER A 440 0.20 4.55 0.34
CA SER A 440 -0.37 3.27 0.74
C SER A 440 -1.85 3.39 1.08
N PRO A 441 -2.73 3.09 0.14
CA PRO A 441 -4.15 2.94 0.41
C PRO A 441 -4.45 1.87 1.47
N TRP A 442 -3.49 0.98 1.72
CA TRP A 442 -3.51 -0.12 2.69
C TRP A 442 -2.99 0.25 4.08
N PHE A 443 -2.57 1.48 4.26
CA PHE A 443 -1.94 1.92 5.50
C PHE A 443 -2.81 1.64 6.74
N ASN A 444 -4.12 1.67 6.59
CA ASN A 444 -5.05 1.27 7.64
C ASN A 444 -4.94 -0.20 8.05
N TYR A 445 -4.36 -1.04 7.20
CA TYR A 445 -4.26 -2.48 7.42
C TYR A 445 -3.02 -2.87 8.21
N TYR A 446 -1.93 -2.13 8.07
CA TYR A 446 -0.68 -2.39 8.78
C TYR A 446 -0.66 -1.84 10.21
N SER A 447 -1.62 -1.01 10.57
CA SER A 447 -1.71 -0.41 11.90
C SER A 447 -2.13 -1.38 13.01
N ASP A 448 -2.56 -2.59 12.69
CA ASP A 448 -2.74 -3.65 13.69
C ASP A 448 -1.44 -4.05 14.40
N TYR A 449 -0.31 -3.54 13.91
CA TYR A 449 1.00 -3.81 14.48
C TYR A 449 1.19 -3.32 15.91
N GLU A 450 0.40 -2.32 16.36
CA GLU A 450 0.55 -1.73 17.70
C GLU A 450 -0.76 -1.48 18.44
N GLY A 451 -1.91 -1.98 17.96
CA GLY A 451 -3.20 -1.71 18.59
C GLY A 451 -3.62 -0.23 18.54
N ILE A 452 -2.89 0.59 17.80
CA ILE A 452 -3.21 1.99 17.55
C ILE A 452 -3.85 2.05 16.16
N GLY A 453 -5.18 2.14 16.13
CA GLY A 453 -5.92 2.32 14.89
C GLY A 453 -5.54 3.62 14.20
N ILE A 454 -4.58 3.57 13.28
CA ILE A 454 -4.21 4.70 12.44
C ILE A 454 -5.21 4.77 11.29
N HIS A 455 -5.94 5.87 11.21
CA HIS A 455 -6.96 6.08 10.20
C HIS A 455 -6.66 7.34 9.38
N PRO A 456 -5.73 7.27 8.39
CA PRO A 456 -5.29 8.44 7.63
C PRO A 456 -6.43 9.27 7.04
N TYR A 457 -7.51 8.62 6.60
CA TYR A 457 -8.68 9.32 6.08
C TYR A 457 -9.39 10.17 7.14
N SER A 458 -9.52 9.67 8.36
CA SER A 458 -10.11 10.45 9.46
C SER A 458 -9.27 11.65 9.82
N TYR A 459 -7.96 11.48 9.79
CA TYR A 459 -7.01 12.56 10.06
C TYR A 459 -7.02 13.60 8.96
N ARG A 460 -7.07 13.18 7.70
CA ARG A 460 -7.26 14.09 6.57
C ARG A 460 -8.53 14.90 6.69
N GLU A 461 -9.66 14.26 6.93
CA GLU A 461 -10.94 14.95 7.10
C GLU A 461 -10.96 15.84 8.36
N GLY A 462 -10.29 15.41 9.44
CA GLY A 462 -10.08 16.23 10.63
C GLY A 462 -9.31 17.51 10.32
N ALA A 463 -8.19 17.41 9.64
CA ALA A 463 -7.40 18.56 9.22
C ALA A 463 -8.20 19.53 8.33
N LYS A 464 -8.99 19.00 7.38
CA LYS A 464 -9.88 19.80 6.54
C LYS A 464 -10.90 20.61 7.34
N VAL A 465 -11.55 19.99 8.32
CA VAL A 465 -12.48 20.67 9.22
C VAL A 465 -11.78 21.79 10.00
N MET A 466 -10.53 21.58 10.44
CA MET A 466 -9.77 22.61 11.16
C MET A 466 -9.35 23.77 10.25
N ILE A 467 -8.98 23.53 9.00
CA ILE A 467 -8.72 24.56 7.99
C ILE A 467 -9.97 25.42 7.77
N GLU A 468 -11.13 24.80 7.61
CA GLU A 468 -12.40 25.52 7.45
C GLU A 468 -12.71 26.41 8.67
N LYS A 469 -12.52 25.90 9.90
CA LYS A 469 -12.68 26.69 11.12
C LYS A 469 -11.72 27.86 11.23
N GLN A 470 -10.46 27.70 10.86
CA GLN A 470 -9.48 28.79 10.83
C GLN A 470 -9.86 29.88 9.82
N HIS A 471 -10.32 29.49 8.63
CA HIS A 471 -10.81 30.43 7.62
C HIS A 471 -12.04 31.22 8.10
N GLU A 472 -13.00 30.55 8.74
CA GLU A 472 -14.17 31.22 9.34
C GLU A 472 -13.80 32.20 10.45
N ALA A 473 -12.86 31.83 11.34
CA ALA A 473 -12.37 32.69 12.40
C ALA A 473 -11.68 33.93 11.86
N SER A 474 -10.85 33.76 10.82
CA SER A 474 -10.15 34.87 10.14
C SER A 474 -11.10 35.85 9.47
N GLN A 475 -12.22 35.37 8.91
CA GLN A 475 -13.25 36.22 8.31
C GLN A 475 -14.05 37.00 9.35
N LYS A 476 -14.27 36.43 10.55
CA LYS A 476 -14.98 37.09 11.64
C LYS A 476 -14.11 38.14 12.36
N GLY A 477 -12.80 37.89 12.51
CA GLY A 477 -11.85 38.81 13.15
C GLY A 477 -11.41 40.00 12.25
N GLY A 478 -11.64 39.94 10.96
CA GLY A 478 -11.35 41.04 10.01
C GLY A 478 -12.48 42.06 9.90
N ASN A 479 -13.58 41.89 10.63
CA ASN A 479 -14.72 42.81 10.64
C ASN A 479 -14.87 43.61 11.96
N GLU A 480 -13.87 43.53 12.84
CA GLU A 480 -13.72 44.46 14.01
C GLU A 480 -12.58 45.43 13.74
#